data_07dcb900ba5470f7331bd10497f01bbf
#
_entry.id   07dcb900ba5470f7331bd10497f01bbf
#
_cell.length_a   1.000
_cell.length_b   1.000
_cell.length_c   1.000
_cell.angle_alpha   90.00
_cell.angle_beta   90.00
_cell.angle_gamma   90.00
#
_symmetry.space_group_name_H-M   'P 1'
#
loop_
_entity.id
_entity.type
_entity.pdbx_description
1 polymer ?
#
loop_
_entity_poly.entity_id
_entity_poly.type
_entity_poly.pdbx_seq_one_letter_code
_entity_poly.pdbx_strand_id
1 'polypeptide(L)'
;YEMVSREEYYSQQPFPHMVVDNFAPIDLINRAYKELIEVWPDWAYATDPNSEREQNKKEFYPYRNSNEDEKIYIKRVNDMESVCPHVGQIFNDLTSKDFLEKLGEMTGITNLFTDPYFAGGGIHRIYTGGHLNVHTDYMLHPVEPWYRRINLLLYLTPDWQEEWGGNFEMWNEDTTE
;
A
#
# COMPACT_ATOMS: atom_id res chain seq x y z
N TYR A 1 11.43 14.27 -0.14
CA TYR A 1 10.17 14.64 -0.82
C TYR A 1 9.50 15.81 -0.12
N GLU A 2 8.68 16.55 -0.85
CA GLU A 2 7.93 17.69 -0.36
C GLU A 2 6.43 17.40 -0.51
N MET A 3 5.66 17.70 0.54
CA MET A 3 4.19 17.59 0.48
C MET A 3 3.64 18.80 -0.25
N VAL A 4 2.59 18.60 -1.05
CA VAL A 4 1.85 19.70 -1.67
C VAL A 4 1.06 20.48 -0.61
N SER A 5 0.64 21.69 -0.95
CA SER A 5 -0.25 22.47 -0.09
C SER A 5 -1.62 21.80 0.03
N ARG A 6 -2.35 22.12 1.11
CA ARG A 6 -3.74 21.64 1.27
C ARG A 6 -4.64 22.09 0.13
N GLU A 7 -4.49 23.30 -0.34
CA GLU A 7 -5.26 23.83 -1.45
C GLU A 7 -5.00 23.04 -2.73
N GLU A 8 -3.75 22.75 -3.03
CA GLU A 8 -3.36 21.94 -4.18
C GLU A 8 -3.89 20.50 -4.07
N TYR A 9 -3.78 19.87 -2.89
CA TYR A 9 -4.32 18.54 -2.63
C TYR A 9 -5.82 18.45 -2.95
N TYR A 10 -6.61 19.41 -2.45
CA TYR A 10 -8.06 19.41 -2.67
C TYR A 10 -8.50 19.90 -4.05
N SER A 11 -7.60 20.52 -4.82
CA SER A 11 -7.89 20.94 -6.20
C SER A 11 -7.78 19.81 -7.22
N GLN A 12 -7.17 18.69 -6.84
CA GLN A 12 -6.98 17.55 -7.74
C GLN A 12 -8.30 16.87 -8.10
N GLN A 13 -8.37 16.34 -9.31
CA GLN A 13 -9.54 15.66 -9.86
C GLN A 13 -9.17 14.20 -10.21
N PRO A 14 -10.09 13.23 -10.18
CA PRO A 14 -11.51 13.37 -9.76
C PRO A 14 -11.70 13.43 -8.24
N PHE A 15 -10.70 13.09 -7.46
CA PHE A 15 -10.68 13.11 -5.99
C PHE A 15 -9.40 13.75 -5.48
N PRO A 16 -9.40 14.30 -4.25
CA PRO A 16 -8.17 14.79 -3.63
C PRO A 16 -7.09 13.72 -3.59
N HIS A 17 -5.96 14.01 -4.20
CA HIS A 17 -4.80 13.12 -4.23
C HIS A 17 -3.48 13.88 -4.38
N MET A 18 -2.40 13.17 -4.18
CA MET A 18 -1.05 13.66 -4.42
C MET A 18 -0.21 12.52 -4.99
N VAL A 19 0.59 12.82 -5.99
CA VAL A 19 1.64 11.92 -6.50
C VAL A 19 2.99 12.48 -6.08
N VAL A 20 3.84 11.65 -5.52
CA VAL A 20 5.18 12.04 -5.06
C VAL A 20 6.21 11.18 -5.75
N ASP A 21 6.94 11.79 -6.66
CA ASP A 21 8.12 11.16 -7.25
C ASP A 21 9.31 11.23 -6.29
N ASN A 22 10.17 10.21 -6.38
CA ASN A 22 11.38 10.13 -5.56
C ASN A 22 11.09 10.24 -4.05
N PHE A 23 10.00 9.60 -3.61
CA PHE A 23 9.55 9.59 -2.22
C PHE A 23 10.65 9.17 -1.25
N ALA A 24 11.40 8.13 -1.57
CA ALA A 24 12.49 7.61 -0.77
C ALA A 24 13.81 7.56 -1.58
N PRO A 25 14.97 7.50 -0.92
CA PRO A 25 16.24 7.32 -1.60
C PRO A 25 16.22 6.08 -2.52
N ILE A 26 16.64 6.25 -3.75
CA ILE A 26 16.61 5.18 -4.77
C ILE A 26 17.35 3.91 -4.32
N ASP A 27 18.44 4.06 -3.58
CA ASP A 27 19.17 2.93 -3.02
C ASP A 27 18.34 2.11 -2.03
N LEU A 28 17.50 2.78 -1.21
CA LEU A 28 16.60 2.11 -0.29
C LEU A 28 15.53 1.32 -1.06
N ILE A 29 14.93 1.95 -2.07
CA ILE A 29 13.92 1.31 -2.93
C ILE A 29 14.49 0.09 -3.64
N ASN A 30 15.68 0.22 -4.26
CA ASN A 30 16.33 -0.89 -4.97
C ASN A 30 16.67 -2.06 -4.04
N ARG A 31 17.10 -1.78 -2.81
CA ARG A 31 17.37 -2.83 -1.82
C ARG A 31 16.07 -3.51 -1.36
N ALA A 32 15.04 -2.75 -1.06
CA ALA A 32 13.73 -3.29 -0.69
C ALA A 32 13.15 -4.17 -1.81
N TYR A 33 13.23 -3.70 -3.07
CA TYR A 33 12.79 -4.47 -4.22
C TYR A 33 13.55 -5.79 -4.35
N LYS A 34 14.88 -5.76 -4.21
CA LYS A 34 15.72 -6.96 -4.28
C LYS A 34 15.39 -7.96 -3.17
N GLU A 35 15.23 -7.50 -1.94
CA GLU A 35 14.81 -8.35 -0.81
C GLU A 35 13.48 -9.05 -1.11
N LEU A 36 12.50 -8.31 -1.62
CA LEU A 36 11.19 -8.88 -1.95
C LEU A 36 11.28 -9.95 -3.04
N ILE A 37 12.07 -9.73 -4.08
CA ILE A 37 12.25 -10.71 -5.15
C ILE A 37 12.95 -11.99 -4.63
N GLU A 38 13.91 -11.86 -3.74
CA GLU A 38 14.66 -12.99 -3.20
C GLU A 38 13.84 -13.88 -2.25
N VAL A 39 12.92 -13.28 -1.47
CA VAL A 39 12.19 -14.01 -0.43
C VAL A 39 10.70 -14.23 -0.74
N TRP A 40 10.18 -13.63 -1.80
CA TRP A 40 8.76 -13.68 -2.15
C TRP A 40 8.17 -15.09 -2.23
N PRO A 41 8.84 -16.08 -2.83
CA PRO A 41 8.31 -17.45 -2.92
C PRO A 41 7.95 -18.07 -1.58
N ASP A 42 8.69 -17.71 -0.52
CA ASP A 42 8.47 -18.26 0.82
C ASP A 42 7.30 -17.55 1.55
N TRP A 43 6.87 -16.44 1.03
CA TRP A 43 5.84 -15.58 1.65
C TRP A 43 4.52 -15.56 0.90
N ALA A 44 4.56 -15.91 -0.40
CA ALA A 44 3.37 -15.91 -1.21
C ALA A 44 2.34 -16.87 -0.61
N TYR A 45 1.19 -16.37 -0.29
CA TYR A 45 0.06 -17.22 0.01
C TYR A 45 -0.22 -18.09 -1.20
N ALA A 46 -0.24 -19.40 -1.00
CA ALA A 46 -0.87 -20.30 -1.94
C ALA A 46 -2.35 -19.91 -2.02
N THR A 47 -2.70 -19.15 -3.03
CA THR A 47 -4.07 -18.72 -3.26
C THR A 47 -4.89 -19.91 -3.74
N ASP A 48 -6.12 -20.05 -3.27
CA ASP A 48 -7.09 -20.95 -3.86
C ASP A 48 -7.17 -20.67 -5.38
N PRO A 49 -6.96 -21.68 -6.24
CA PRO A 49 -7.01 -21.51 -7.71
C PRO A 49 -8.32 -20.91 -8.22
N ASN A 50 -9.38 -20.97 -7.45
CA ASN A 50 -10.67 -20.38 -7.76
C ASN A 50 -10.88 -19.00 -7.14
N SER A 51 -9.88 -18.46 -6.44
CA SER A 51 -9.99 -17.16 -5.81
C SER A 51 -9.95 -16.04 -6.85
N GLU A 52 -10.56 -14.92 -6.52
CA GLU A 52 -10.45 -13.69 -7.34
C GLU A 52 -8.99 -13.27 -7.55
N ARG A 53 -8.12 -13.54 -6.58
CA ARG A 53 -6.68 -13.27 -6.66
C ARG A 53 -6.00 -14.07 -7.77
N GLU A 54 -6.34 -15.35 -7.92
CA GLU A 54 -5.81 -16.17 -9.01
C GLU A 54 -6.32 -15.69 -10.36
N GLN A 55 -7.59 -15.34 -10.47
CA GLN A 55 -8.19 -14.78 -11.69
C GLN A 55 -7.50 -13.45 -12.08
N ASN A 56 -7.19 -12.61 -11.09
CA ASN A 56 -6.51 -11.32 -11.29
C ASN A 56 -4.99 -11.45 -11.37
N LYS A 57 -4.43 -12.65 -11.25
CA LYS A 57 -2.98 -12.91 -11.21
C LYS A 57 -2.25 -11.99 -10.24
N LYS A 58 -2.88 -11.76 -9.09
CA LYS A 58 -2.39 -10.87 -8.04
C LYS A 58 -2.03 -11.68 -6.81
N GLU A 59 -0.80 -11.57 -6.39
CA GLU A 59 -0.35 -12.05 -5.09
C GLU A 59 -0.37 -10.91 -4.07
N PHE A 60 -0.76 -11.23 -2.88
CA PHE A 60 -0.85 -10.29 -1.78
C PHE A 60 -0.23 -10.90 -0.54
N TYR A 61 0.70 -10.19 0.04
CA TYR A 61 1.22 -10.49 1.36
C TYR A 61 0.57 -9.56 2.38
N PRO A 62 -0.45 -10.01 3.11
CA PRO A 62 -1.07 -9.19 4.13
C PRO A 62 -0.11 -9.03 5.31
N TYR A 63 0.03 -7.84 5.80
CA TYR A 63 0.71 -7.60 7.07
C TYR A 63 -0.06 -8.24 8.23
N ARG A 64 -1.38 -8.35 8.07
CA ARG A 64 -2.26 -9.08 8.97
C ARG A 64 -3.46 -9.65 8.22
N ASN A 65 -3.92 -10.81 8.66
CA ASN A 65 -5.26 -11.28 8.35
C ASN A 65 -6.17 -10.87 9.51
N SER A 66 -7.28 -10.19 9.24
CA SER A 66 -8.24 -9.68 10.21
C SER A 66 -8.83 -10.74 11.17
N ASN A 67 -8.63 -12.02 10.86
CA ASN A 67 -9.11 -13.16 11.64
C ASN A 67 -8.01 -13.85 12.47
N GLU A 68 -6.79 -13.32 12.50
CA GLU A 68 -5.69 -13.93 13.21
C GLU A 68 -5.43 -13.29 14.57
N ASP A 69 -4.97 -14.10 15.51
CA ASP A 69 -4.58 -13.70 16.85
C ASP A 69 -3.44 -12.63 16.80
N GLU A 70 -3.51 -11.65 17.66
CA GLU A 70 -2.55 -10.56 17.82
C GLU A 70 -1.09 -11.03 17.91
N LYS A 71 -0.86 -12.20 18.50
CA LYS A 71 0.47 -12.82 18.60
C LYS A 71 1.06 -13.25 17.25
N ILE A 72 0.21 -13.67 16.33
CA ILE A 72 0.61 -14.07 14.98
C ILE A 72 0.97 -12.82 14.17
N TYR A 73 0.23 -11.74 14.37
CA TYR A 73 0.54 -10.46 13.76
C TYR A 73 1.93 -9.94 14.15
N ILE A 74 2.19 -9.81 15.43
CA ILE A 74 3.49 -9.34 15.96
C ILE A 74 4.64 -10.20 15.40
N LYS A 75 4.45 -11.51 15.32
CA LYS A 75 5.44 -12.41 14.75
C LYS A 75 5.70 -12.09 13.27
N ARG A 76 4.67 -11.88 12.45
CA ARG A 76 4.82 -11.63 11.01
C ARG A 76 5.52 -10.30 10.70
N VAL A 77 5.18 -9.24 11.43
CA VAL A 77 5.88 -7.95 11.29
C VAL A 77 7.36 -8.11 11.64
N ASN A 78 7.67 -8.74 12.75
CA ASN A 78 9.05 -9.01 13.15
C ASN A 78 9.77 -9.92 12.15
N ASP A 79 9.09 -10.91 11.58
CA ASP A 79 9.65 -11.79 10.57
C ASP A 79 9.97 -11.02 9.28
N MET A 80 9.09 -10.09 8.86
CA MET A 80 9.36 -9.23 7.71
C MET A 80 10.56 -8.30 7.94
N GLU A 81 10.61 -7.60 9.05
CA GLU A 81 11.73 -6.72 9.38
C GLU A 81 13.06 -7.49 9.47
N SER A 82 13.03 -8.76 9.91
CA SER A 82 14.23 -9.60 9.98
C SER A 82 14.69 -10.12 8.60
N VAL A 83 13.77 -10.40 7.70
CA VAL A 83 14.05 -11.01 6.39
C VAL A 83 14.18 -9.93 5.30
N CYS A 84 13.42 -8.85 5.40
CA CYS A 84 13.45 -7.69 4.50
C CYS A 84 13.62 -6.38 5.29
N PRO A 85 14.79 -6.12 5.84
CA PRO A 85 15.01 -4.95 6.70
C PRO A 85 14.77 -3.62 5.98
N HIS A 86 15.02 -3.50 4.69
CA HIS A 86 14.77 -2.26 3.94
C HIS A 86 13.29 -2.05 3.67
N VAL A 87 12.51 -3.12 3.47
CA VAL A 87 11.04 -3.06 3.43
C VAL A 87 10.51 -2.61 4.79
N GLY A 88 11.00 -3.22 5.88
CA GLY A 88 10.66 -2.82 7.24
C GLY A 88 10.95 -1.33 7.50
N GLN A 89 12.10 -0.82 7.06
CA GLN A 89 12.44 0.60 7.16
C GLN A 89 11.41 1.48 6.45
N ILE A 90 11.02 1.15 5.22
CA ILE A 90 10.00 1.90 4.47
C ILE A 90 8.68 1.94 5.24
N PHE A 91 8.24 0.81 5.78
CA PHE A 91 7.01 0.78 6.57
C PHE A 91 7.11 1.62 7.85
N ASN A 92 8.23 1.57 8.54
CA ASN A 92 8.49 2.39 9.72
C ASN A 92 8.46 3.89 9.38
N ASP A 93 9.04 4.28 8.26
CA ASP A 93 9.03 5.67 7.80
C ASP A 93 7.60 6.15 7.48
N LEU A 94 6.80 5.32 6.75
CA LEU A 94 5.42 5.61 6.38
C LEU A 94 4.44 5.61 7.57
N THR A 95 4.79 4.96 8.66
CA THR A 95 3.99 4.89 9.89
C THR A 95 4.50 5.81 10.98
N SER A 96 5.57 6.55 10.71
CA SER A 96 6.18 7.44 11.67
C SER A 96 5.26 8.61 12.03
N LYS A 97 5.40 9.10 13.26
CA LYS A 97 4.65 10.25 13.74
C LYS A 97 4.86 11.48 12.85
N ASP A 98 6.10 11.75 12.45
CA ASP A 98 6.46 12.86 11.57
C ASP A 98 5.75 12.79 10.21
N PHE A 99 5.66 11.60 9.64
CA PHE A 99 4.97 11.40 8.37
C PHE A 99 3.45 11.61 8.52
N LEU A 100 2.86 11.06 9.58
CA LEU A 100 1.43 11.23 9.86
C LEU A 100 1.05 12.68 10.16
N GLU A 101 1.90 13.42 10.86
CA GLU A 101 1.68 14.85 11.11
C GLU A 101 1.69 15.65 9.79
N LYS A 102 2.65 15.41 8.91
CA LYS A 102 2.70 16.04 7.57
C LYS A 102 1.47 15.70 6.72
N LEU A 103 1.03 14.45 6.72
CA LEU A 103 -0.23 14.05 6.07
C LEU A 103 -1.43 14.77 6.67
N GLY A 104 -1.50 14.89 7.97
CA GLY A 104 -2.55 15.61 8.68
C GLY A 104 -2.57 17.10 8.33
N GLU A 105 -1.42 17.74 8.24
CA GLU A 105 -1.28 19.15 7.82
C GLU A 105 -1.76 19.36 6.40
N MET A 106 -1.33 18.51 5.47
CA MET A 106 -1.72 18.58 4.06
C MET A 106 -3.22 18.32 3.87
N THR A 107 -3.75 17.26 4.47
CA THR A 107 -5.14 16.86 4.27
C THR A 107 -6.13 17.59 5.17
N GLY A 108 -5.67 18.25 6.23
CA GLY A 108 -6.55 18.84 7.24
C GLY A 108 -7.22 17.80 8.15
N ILE A 109 -6.86 16.53 8.04
CA ILE A 109 -7.41 15.45 8.86
C ILE A 109 -6.59 15.38 10.15
N THR A 110 -7.23 15.67 11.27
CA THR A 110 -6.60 15.59 12.58
C THR A 110 -6.60 14.16 13.12
N ASN A 111 -5.63 13.86 13.96
CA ASN A 111 -5.52 12.56 14.66
C ASN A 111 -5.41 11.35 13.70
N LEU A 112 -4.67 11.51 12.60
CA LEU A 112 -4.29 10.37 11.78
C LEU A 112 -3.41 9.42 12.58
N PHE A 113 -3.70 8.14 12.45
CA PHE A 113 -2.89 7.07 13.00
C PHE A 113 -2.84 5.91 12.01
N THR A 114 -1.84 5.09 12.12
CA THR A 114 -1.75 3.85 11.35
C THR A 114 -2.54 2.76 12.02
N ASP A 115 -3.25 1.98 11.23
CA ASP A 115 -3.84 0.73 11.69
C ASP A 115 -2.71 -0.24 12.12
N PRO A 116 -2.59 -0.57 13.41
CA PRO A 116 -1.55 -1.48 13.87
C PRO A 116 -1.72 -2.89 13.31
N TYR A 117 -2.88 -3.17 12.76
CA TYR A 117 -3.22 -4.46 12.18
C TYR A 117 -3.01 -4.51 10.67
N PHE A 118 -2.82 -3.38 10.01
CA PHE A 118 -2.73 -3.26 8.57
C PHE A 118 -3.86 -4.00 7.84
N ALA A 119 -5.09 -3.89 8.35
CA ALA A 119 -6.24 -4.54 7.75
C ALA A 119 -6.42 -4.07 6.29
N GLY A 120 -6.26 -4.98 5.34
CA GLY A 120 -6.27 -4.69 3.91
C GLY A 120 -5.00 -4.02 3.37
N GLY A 121 -4.01 -3.73 4.22
CA GLY A 121 -2.69 -3.22 3.81
C GLY A 121 -1.66 -4.34 3.67
N GLY A 122 -0.65 -4.12 2.84
CA GLY A 122 0.43 -5.08 2.64
C GLY A 122 1.17 -4.89 1.32
N ILE A 123 1.90 -5.90 0.90
CA ILE A 123 2.68 -5.89 -0.33
C ILE A 123 1.91 -6.63 -1.42
N HIS A 124 1.77 -6.00 -2.56
CA HIS A 124 1.07 -6.54 -3.72
C HIS A 124 2.05 -6.84 -4.84
N ARG A 125 1.88 -7.97 -5.49
CA ARG A 125 2.58 -8.35 -6.71
C ARG A 125 1.57 -8.77 -7.76
N ILE A 126 1.65 -8.16 -8.93
CA ILE A 126 0.76 -8.44 -10.05
C ILE A 126 1.60 -8.95 -11.21
N TYR A 127 1.23 -10.08 -11.77
CA TYR A 127 1.89 -10.71 -12.90
C TYR A 127 1.31 -10.23 -14.24
N THR A 128 2.04 -10.49 -15.31
CA THR A 128 1.59 -10.21 -16.70
C THR A 128 0.19 -10.74 -16.95
N GLY A 129 -0.68 -9.86 -17.44
CA GLY A 129 -2.09 -10.13 -17.68
C GLY A 129 -2.97 -10.12 -16.43
N GLY A 130 -2.40 -9.75 -15.28
CA GLY A 130 -3.18 -9.49 -14.07
C GLY A 130 -3.85 -8.12 -14.12
N HIS A 131 -4.99 -7.98 -13.46
CA HIS A 131 -5.74 -6.73 -13.36
C HIS A 131 -6.55 -6.70 -12.08
N LEU A 132 -7.01 -5.53 -11.72
CA LEU A 132 -7.96 -5.31 -10.64
C LEU A 132 -9.06 -4.41 -11.18
N ASN A 133 -10.30 -4.87 -11.11
CA ASN A 133 -11.44 -4.11 -11.58
C ASN A 133 -11.63 -2.82 -10.76
N VAL A 134 -12.28 -1.84 -11.36
CA VAL A 134 -12.70 -0.62 -10.67
C VAL A 134 -13.56 -1.01 -9.46
N HIS A 135 -13.19 -0.53 -8.29
CA HIS A 135 -13.87 -0.81 -7.04
C HIS A 135 -13.65 0.33 -6.04
N THR A 136 -14.40 0.33 -4.99
CA THR A 136 -14.14 1.16 -3.82
C THR A 136 -13.63 0.29 -2.68
N ASP A 137 -12.59 0.75 -2.02
CA ASP A 137 -12.14 0.09 -0.80
C ASP A 137 -13.15 0.26 0.35
N TYR A 138 -13.16 -0.68 1.27
CA TYR A 138 -13.98 -0.52 2.47
C TYR A 138 -13.49 0.66 3.31
N MET A 139 -14.45 1.43 3.83
CA MET A 139 -14.18 2.62 4.64
C MET A 139 -14.09 2.32 6.13
N LEU A 140 -14.85 1.33 6.60
CA LEU A 140 -14.85 0.91 8.00
C LEU A 140 -13.83 -0.21 8.21
N HIS A 141 -13.06 -0.11 9.29
CA HIS A 141 -12.19 -1.20 9.70
C HIS A 141 -13.05 -2.44 10.06
N PRO A 142 -12.64 -3.66 9.66
CA PRO A 142 -13.48 -4.85 9.82
C PRO A 142 -13.76 -5.24 11.27
N VAL A 143 -12.94 -4.78 12.22
CA VAL A 143 -13.05 -5.14 13.64
C VAL A 143 -13.24 -3.91 14.53
N GLU A 144 -12.51 -2.84 14.26
CA GLU A 144 -12.48 -1.65 15.10
C GLU A 144 -13.42 -0.56 14.56
N PRO A 145 -13.92 0.36 15.42
CA PRO A 145 -14.79 1.45 14.98
C PRO A 145 -14.00 2.60 14.31
N TRP A 146 -13.08 2.26 13.44
CA TRP A 146 -12.20 3.19 12.74
C TRP A 146 -12.56 3.35 11.28
N TYR A 147 -12.33 4.55 10.76
CA TYR A 147 -12.52 4.87 9.35
C TYR A 147 -11.19 4.97 8.63
N ARG A 148 -11.09 4.32 7.48
CA ARG A 148 -10.00 4.56 6.52
C ARG A 148 -10.17 5.97 5.96
N ARG A 149 -9.15 6.79 6.09
CA ARG A 149 -9.18 8.19 5.68
C ARG A 149 -8.27 8.46 4.49
N ILE A 150 -7.17 7.72 4.37
CA ILE A 150 -6.16 7.89 3.34
C ILE A 150 -5.68 6.51 2.91
N ASN A 151 -5.51 6.31 1.62
CA ASN A 151 -4.75 5.21 1.05
C ASN A 151 -3.38 5.73 0.62
N LEU A 152 -2.34 4.95 0.93
CA LEU A 152 -1.00 5.16 0.43
C LEU A 152 -0.62 4.00 -0.48
N LEU A 153 -0.16 4.32 -1.68
CA LEU A 153 0.35 3.36 -2.64
C LEU A 153 1.82 3.70 -2.91
N LEU A 154 2.71 2.77 -2.64
CA LEU A 154 4.12 2.93 -2.95
C LEU A 154 4.52 1.91 -4.01
N TYR A 155 4.98 2.40 -5.15
CA TYR A 155 5.47 1.59 -6.25
C TYR A 155 6.97 1.32 -6.06
N LEU A 156 7.34 0.04 -6.07
CA LEU A 156 8.72 -0.40 -5.81
C LEU A 156 9.43 -0.95 -7.04
N THR A 157 8.69 -1.21 -8.13
CA THR A 157 9.28 -1.78 -9.35
C THR A 157 10.15 -0.74 -10.04
N PRO A 158 11.47 -0.98 -10.21
CA PRO A 158 12.33 -0.06 -10.92
C PRO A 158 12.07 -0.08 -12.42
N ASP A 159 12.47 1.00 -13.10
CA ASP A 159 12.50 1.10 -14.57
C ASP A 159 11.17 0.73 -15.24
N TRP A 160 10.04 1.08 -14.60
CA TRP A 160 8.71 0.82 -15.13
C TRP A 160 8.54 1.39 -16.53
N GLN A 161 7.99 0.56 -17.43
CA GLN A 161 7.68 0.96 -18.80
C GLN A 161 6.18 1.14 -18.97
N GLU A 162 5.77 2.20 -19.65
CA GLU A 162 4.36 2.54 -19.86
C GLU A 162 3.58 1.41 -20.56
N GLU A 163 4.21 0.74 -21.52
CA GLU A 163 3.62 -0.37 -22.24
C GLU A 163 3.34 -1.62 -21.38
N TRP A 164 3.87 -1.69 -20.18
CA TRP A 164 3.52 -2.79 -19.24
C TRP A 164 2.13 -2.62 -18.65
N GLY A 165 1.55 -1.42 -18.71
CA GLY A 165 0.25 -1.12 -18.13
C GLY A 165 0.25 -1.25 -16.60
N GLY A 166 -0.90 -1.58 -16.03
CA GLY A 166 -1.04 -1.73 -14.58
C GLY A 166 -1.05 -0.41 -13.82
N ASN A 167 -1.38 0.67 -14.51
CA ASN A 167 -1.53 1.98 -13.90
C ASN A 167 -2.65 1.96 -12.86
N PHE A 168 -2.49 2.78 -11.82
CA PHE A 168 -3.59 3.09 -10.93
C PHE A 168 -4.51 4.10 -11.63
N GLU A 169 -5.79 3.79 -11.67
CA GLU A 169 -6.80 4.62 -12.30
C GLU A 169 -7.77 5.16 -11.26
N MET A 170 -8.10 6.43 -11.35
CA MET A 170 -9.14 7.06 -10.54
C MET A 170 -10.30 7.46 -11.45
N TRP A 171 -11.44 6.88 -11.21
CA TRP A 171 -12.64 7.11 -11.99
C TRP A 171 -13.60 8.04 -11.25
N ASN A 172 -14.26 8.91 -11.98
CA ASN A 172 -15.29 9.79 -11.43
C ASN A 172 -16.58 9.02 -11.06
N GLU A 173 -17.53 9.71 -10.43
CA GLU A 173 -18.79 9.09 -10.00
C GLU A 173 -19.62 8.51 -11.16
N ASP A 174 -19.46 9.05 -12.36
CA ASP A 174 -20.15 8.57 -13.57
C ASP A 174 -19.47 7.34 -14.20
N THR A 175 -18.40 6.83 -13.57
CA THR A 175 -17.59 5.71 -14.07
C THR A 175 -17.01 5.94 -15.48
N THR A 176 -16.69 7.18 -15.78
CA THR A 176 -15.93 7.58 -16.97
C THR A 176 -14.52 7.99 -16.56
N GLU A 177 -13.53 7.76 -17.41
CA GLU A 177 -12.14 8.22 -17.17
C GLU A 177 -12.03 9.74 -17.11
#